data_757c313a7009c46c7793363fbc23e651
#
_entry.id   757c313a7009c46c7793363fbc23e651
#
_cell.length_a   1.000
_cell.length_b   1.000
_cell.length_c   1.000
_cell.angle_alpha   90.00
_cell.angle_beta   90.00
_cell.angle_gamma   90.00
#
_symmetry.space_group_name_H-M   'P 1'
#
loop_
_entity.id
_entity.type
_entity.pdbx_description
1 polymer ?
#
loop_
_entity_poly.entity_id
_entity_poly.type
_entity_poly.pdbx_seq_one_letter_code
_entity_poly.pdbx_strand_id
1 'polypeptide(L)'
;WNENIPQLVKQRPFPTPAVFFEFEPLRWSYAGQRVREADVVLRLHVITATVATSEAGNRYRNKALERFDIIDALTQALLGFSYDDGLRQAGTMRAYESETDHDHGEVCEDIESWVTHCRDASGCDLPQPTTQPLRLGIGAPK
;
A
#
# COMPACT_ATOMS: atom_id res chain seq x y z
N TRP A 1 7.08 3.74 10.17
CA TRP A 1 7.96 2.92 9.33
C TRP A 1 9.23 3.67 8.96
N ASN A 2 9.14 4.91 8.51
CA ASN A 2 10.29 5.72 8.08
C ASN A 2 11.39 5.89 9.15
N GLU A 3 11.01 6.01 10.41
CA GLU A 3 11.98 6.16 11.50
C GLU A 3 12.85 4.91 11.72
N ASN A 4 12.43 3.76 11.18
CA ASN A 4 13.12 2.48 11.39
C ASN A 4 14.05 2.08 10.23
N ILE A 5 13.96 2.71 9.05
CA ILE A 5 14.82 2.37 7.89
C ILE A 5 16.30 2.49 8.23
N PRO A 6 16.80 3.58 8.87
CA PRO A 6 18.20 3.67 9.26
C PRO A 6 18.63 2.59 10.26
N GLN A 7 17.73 2.16 11.15
CA GLN A 7 18.01 1.08 12.09
C GLN A 7 18.00 -0.29 11.40
N LEU A 8 17.10 -0.51 10.44
CA LEU A 8 17.05 -1.73 9.64
C LEU A 8 18.33 -1.89 8.80
N VAL A 9 18.79 -0.83 8.15
CA VAL A 9 20.04 -0.83 7.38
C VAL A 9 21.24 -1.16 8.26
N LYS A 10 21.31 -0.63 9.49
CA LYS A 10 22.40 -0.88 10.43
C LYS A 10 22.36 -2.24 11.09
N GLN A 11 21.16 -2.75 11.41
CA GLN A 11 21.00 -4.00 12.17
C GLN A 11 20.83 -5.23 11.29
N ARG A 12 20.25 -5.08 10.10
CA ARG A 12 20.04 -6.14 9.12
C ARG A 12 20.16 -5.54 7.73
N PRO A 13 21.36 -5.47 7.17
CA PRO A 13 21.54 -4.97 5.81
C PRO A 13 20.71 -5.82 4.86
N PHE A 14 19.83 -5.18 4.12
CA PHE A 14 19.09 -5.82 3.04
C PHE A 14 19.76 -5.45 1.70
N PRO A 15 19.65 -6.30 0.70
CA PRO A 15 20.21 -5.98 -0.61
C PRO A 15 19.49 -4.79 -1.24
N THR A 16 20.24 -3.88 -1.83
CA THR A 16 19.69 -2.79 -2.65
C THR A 16 19.92 -3.10 -4.13
N PRO A 17 19.02 -2.71 -5.05
CA PRO A 17 17.78 -1.96 -4.78
C PRO A 17 16.71 -2.80 -4.07
N ALA A 18 15.84 -2.15 -3.31
CA ALA A 18 14.71 -2.78 -2.64
C ALA A 18 13.47 -1.87 -2.73
N VAL A 19 12.28 -2.49 -2.79
CA VAL A 19 11.02 -1.78 -2.74
C VAL A 19 10.22 -2.30 -1.56
N PHE A 20 9.84 -1.41 -0.66
CA PHE A 20 8.91 -1.69 0.43
C PHE A 20 7.60 -0.99 0.16
N PHE A 21 6.53 -1.53 0.70
CA PHE A 21 5.22 -0.91 0.57
C PHE A 21 4.55 -0.79 1.94
N GLU A 22 3.78 0.26 2.10
CA GLU A 22 2.90 0.47 3.24
C GLU A 22 1.57 1.06 2.79
N PHE A 23 0.55 0.84 3.60
CA PHE A 23 -0.73 1.51 3.44
C PHE A 23 -0.91 2.53 4.55
N GLU A 24 -1.38 3.73 4.20
CA GLU A 24 -1.84 4.65 5.22
C GLU A 24 -3.06 4.08 5.97
N PRO A 25 -3.30 4.53 7.22
CA PRO A 25 -4.45 4.07 7.98
C PRO A 25 -5.77 4.29 7.24
N LEU A 26 -6.50 3.21 6.96
CA LEU A 26 -7.76 3.25 6.25
C LEU A 26 -8.89 3.79 7.13
N ARG A 27 -9.63 4.75 6.61
CA ARG A 27 -10.85 5.27 7.24
C ARG A 27 -12.06 4.80 6.45
N TRP A 28 -12.72 3.78 6.96
CA TRP A 28 -13.90 3.21 6.33
C TRP A 28 -15.14 4.08 6.53
N SER A 29 -15.87 4.32 5.46
CA SER A 29 -17.24 4.80 5.43
C SER A 29 -18.18 3.67 5.03
N TYR A 30 -19.50 3.84 5.25
CA TYR A 30 -20.48 2.82 4.93
C TYR A 30 -21.41 3.33 3.82
N ALA A 31 -21.45 2.61 2.70
CA ALA A 31 -22.36 2.85 1.58
C ALA A 31 -23.64 1.99 1.69
N GLY A 32 -23.87 1.38 2.86
CA GLY A 32 -25.00 0.53 3.19
C GLY A 32 -24.71 -0.30 4.43
N GLN A 33 -25.65 -1.15 4.83
CA GLN A 33 -25.50 -1.92 6.08
C GLN A 33 -24.32 -2.90 6.08
N ARG A 34 -23.85 -3.33 4.89
CA ARG A 34 -22.83 -4.38 4.72
C ARG A 34 -21.78 -4.02 3.67
N VAL A 35 -21.80 -2.79 3.19
CA VAL A 35 -20.87 -2.29 2.20
C VAL A 35 -20.07 -1.17 2.83
N ARG A 36 -18.76 -1.27 2.72
CA ARG A 36 -17.84 -0.24 3.20
C ARG A 36 -16.95 0.26 2.07
N GLU A 37 -16.56 1.50 2.16
CA GLU A 37 -15.73 2.19 1.17
C GLU A 37 -14.64 2.99 1.88
N ALA A 38 -13.48 3.09 1.25
CA ALA A 38 -12.37 3.91 1.73
C ALA A 38 -11.50 4.38 0.59
N ASP A 39 -10.92 5.56 0.74
CA ASP A 39 -9.77 5.95 -0.05
C ASP A 39 -8.53 5.28 0.54
N VAL A 40 -7.73 4.68 -0.33
CA VAL A 40 -6.53 3.93 0.03
C VAL A 40 -5.33 4.67 -0.53
N VAL A 41 -4.40 5.01 0.33
CA VAL A 41 -3.08 5.50 -0.09
C VAL A 41 -2.07 4.37 0.11
N LEU A 42 -1.42 4.00 -0.98
CA LEU A 42 -0.30 3.06 -1.02
C LEU A 42 0.98 3.86 -1.18
N ARG A 43 1.93 3.71 -0.28
CA ARG A 43 3.28 4.25 -0.39
C ARG A 43 4.27 3.17 -0.76
N LEU A 44 5.09 3.45 -1.76
CA LEU A 44 6.18 2.60 -2.20
C LEU A 44 7.50 3.30 -1.88
N HIS A 45 8.32 2.66 -1.08
CA HIS A 45 9.64 3.13 -0.68
C HIS A 45 10.68 2.43 -1.54
N VAL A 46 11.22 3.15 -2.51
CA VAL A 46 12.27 2.66 -3.42
C VAL A 46 13.62 3.01 -2.81
N ILE A 47 14.30 2.00 -2.27
CA ILE A 47 15.59 2.16 -1.61
C ILE A 47 16.70 1.77 -2.57
N THR A 48 17.59 2.71 -2.84
CA THR A 48 18.77 2.48 -3.68
C THR A 48 20.05 2.87 -2.93
N ALA A 49 21.18 2.31 -3.34
CA ALA A 49 22.47 2.66 -2.74
C ALA A 49 22.88 4.08 -3.16
N THR A 50 23.27 4.90 -2.20
CA THR A 50 23.87 6.21 -2.48
C THR A 50 25.18 6.04 -3.23
N VAL A 51 25.40 6.85 -4.24
CA VAL A 51 26.70 6.95 -4.94
C VAL A 51 27.32 8.31 -4.67
N ALA A 52 28.62 8.31 -4.42
CA ALA A 52 29.35 9.51 -3.98
C ALA A 52 29.27 10.68 -4.96
N THR A 53 29.04 10.40 -6.24
CA THR A 53 28.88 11.44 -7.27
C THR A 53 28.14 10.89 -8.48
N SER A 54 27.24 11.71 -9.03
CA SER A 54 26.48 11.45 -10.26
C SER A 54 26.96 12.32 -11.43
N GLU A 55 28.14 12.92 -11.34
CA GLU A 55 28.69 13.77 -12.37
C GLU A 55 28.79 13.06 -13.73
N ALA A 56 28.61 13.83 -14.79
CA ALA A 56 28.72 13.30 -16.15
C ALA A 56 30.11 12.69 -16.40
N GLY A 57 30.15 11.44 -16.88
CA GLY A 57 31.37 10.66 -17.08
C GLY A 57 31.82 9.81 -15.90
N ASN A 58 31.14 9.88 -14.75
CA ASN A 58 31.39 9.01 -13.63
C ASN A 58 30.93 7.57 -13.95
N ARG A 59 31.79 6.58 -13.63
CA ARG A 59 31.47 5.14 -13.80
C ARG A 59 30.24 4.67 -13.01
N TYR A 60 29.85 5.42 -12.00
CA TYR A 60 28.68 5.12 -11.15
C TYR A 60 27.40 5.82 -11.60
N ARG A 61 27.43 6.61 -12.67
CA ARG A 61 26.26 7.35 -13.17
C ARG A 61 25.06 6.42 -13.44
N ASN A 62 25.31 5.29 -14.11
CA ASN A 62 24.22 4.35 -14.42
C ASN A 62 23.58 3.80 -13.13
N LYS A 63 24.39 3.52 -12.11
CA LYS A 63 23.89 3.09 -10.81
C LYS A 63 23.09 4.18 -10.09
N ALA A 64 23.49 5.44 -10.21
CA ALA A 64 22.74 6.56 -9.67
C ALA A 64 21.39 6.78 -10.35
N LEU A 65 21.25 6.35 -11.62
CA LEU A 65 20.02 6.47 -12.40
C LEU A 65 19.11 5.24 -12.31
N GLU A 66 19.59 4.13 -11.76
CA GLU A 66 18.84 2.86 -11.62
C GLU A 66 17.49 3.06 -10.92
N ARG A 67 17.42 3.98 -9.97
CA ARG A 67 16.18 4.31 -9.25
C ARG A 67 15.06 4.76 -10.18
N PHE A 68 15.37 5.52 -11.23
CA PHE A 68 14.37 6.02 -12.18
C PHE A 68 13.80 4.89 -13.03
N ASP A 69 14.60 3.90 -13.41
CA ASP A 69 14.13 2.72 -14.14
C ASP A 69 13.15 1.90 -13.26
N ILE A 70 13.42 1.84 -11.95
CA ILE A 70 12.52 1.17 -10.98
C ILE A 70 11.21 1.95 -10.84
N ILE A 71 11.27 3.27 -10.67
CA ILE A 71 10.08 4.14 -10.56
C ILE A 71 9.24 4.06 -11.83
N ASP A 72 9.86 4.07 -13.00
CA ASP A 72 9.17 3.93 -14.28
C ASP A 72 8.47 2.57 -14.39
N ALA A 73 9.13 1.50 -13.99
CA ALA A 73 8.53 0.15 -13.97
C ALA A 73 7.32 0.07 -13.00
N LEU A 74 7.43 0.66 -11.81
CA LEU A 74 6.32 0.76 -10.86
C LEU A 74 5.18 1.58 -11.42
N THR A 75 5.48 2.71 -12.06
CA THR A 75 4.49 3.57 -12.71
C THR A 75 3.75 2.81 -13.80
N GLN A 76 4.46 2.09 -14.67
CA GLN A 76 3.84 1.28 -15.72
C GLN A 76 2.94 0.17 -15.16
N ALA A 77 3.30 -0.42 -14.00
CA ALA A 77 2.53 -1.48 -13.38
C ALA A 77 1.28 -0.97 -12.66
N LEU A 78 1.35 0.21 -12.04
CA LEU A 78 0.30 0.71 -11.14
C LEU A 78 -0.63 1.73 -11.79
N LEU A 79 -0.13 2.56 -12.71
CA LEU A 79 -0.95 3.60 -13.33
C LEU A 79 -2.08 2.96 -14.15
N GLY A 80 -3.31 3.28 -13.79
CA GLY A 80 -4.49 2.72 -14.43
C GLY A 80 -4.88 1.32 -13.92
N PHE A 81 -4.13 0.70 -13.01
CA PHE A 81 -4.53 -0.57 -12.39
C PHE A 81 -5.88 -0.42 -11.69
N SER A 82 -6.74 -1.41 -11.87
CA SER A 82 -8.02 -1.53 -11.17
C SER A 82 -8.34 -2.99 -10.90
N TYR A 83 -9.21 -3.26 -9.93
CA TYR A 83 -9.62 -4.60 -9.56
C TYR A 83 -11.11 -4.65 -9.27
N ASP A 84 -11.80 -5.69 -9.74
CA ASP A 84 -13.21 -5.95 -9.44
C ASP A 84 -13.48 -7.46 -9.50
N ASP A 85 -13.92 -8.05 -8.39
CA ASP A 85 -14.37 -9.45 -8.30
C ASP A 85 -15.89 -9.56 -8.06
N GLY A 86 -16.61 -8.44 -8.16
CA GLY A 86 -18.04 -8.32 -7.87
C GLY A 86 -18.37 -8.03 -6.41
N LEU A 87 -17.51 -8.38 -5.46
CA LEU A 87 -17.65 -8.11 -4.03
C LEU A 87 -16.66 -7.05 -3.55
N ARG A 88 -15.44 -7.10 -4.08
CA ARG A 88 -14.36 -6.18 -3.74
C ARG A 88 -13.93 -5.44 -4.99
N GLN A 89 -13.84 -4.14 -4.87
CA GLN A 89 -13.46 -3.27 -5.98
C GLN A 89 -12.34 -2.35 -5.53
N ALA A 90 -11.33 -2.21 -6.37
CA ALA A 90 -10.40 -1.10 -6.32
C ALA A 90 -10.55 -0.31 -7.61
N GLY A 91 -10.86 0.95 -7.49
CA GLY A 91 -10.94 1.87 -8.62
C GLY A 91 -9.58 2.08 -9.27
N THR A 92 -9.54 2.88 -10.31
CA THR A 92 -8.31 3.17 -11.03
C THR A 92 -7.25 3.78 -10.11
N MET A 93 -6.10 3.14 -10.02
CA MET A 93 -4.96 3.64 -9.25
C MET A 93 -4.31 4.82 -9.98
N ARG A 94 -3.96 5.85 -9.23
CA ARG A 94 -3.37 7.10 -9.74
C ARG A 94 -2.20 7.52 -8.88
N ALA A 95 -1.15 8.05 -9.50
CA ALA A 95 -0.07 8.69 -8.79
C ALA A 95 -0.60 9.92 -8.02
N TYR A 96 -0.15 10.07 -6.79
CA TYR A 96 -0.60 11.12 -5.87
C TYR A 96 0.52 12.07 -5.49
N GLU A 97 1.64 11.54 -5.05
CA GLU A 97 2.78 12.33 -4.57
C GLU A 97 4.07 11.56 -4.77
N SER A 98 5.17 12.27 -5.02
CA SER A 98 6.51 11.71 -5.10
C SER A 98 7.45 12.56 -4.24
N GLU A 99 8.20 11.92 -3.37
CA GLU A 99 9.19 12.53 -2.48
C GLU A 99 10.53 11.82 -2.61
N THR A 100 11.64 12.53 -2.36
CA THR A 100 12.96 11.91 -2.27
C THR A 100 13.59 12.30 -0.95
N ASP A 101 14.00 11.31 -0.16
CA ASP A 101 14.73 11.49 1.09
C ASP A 101 16.22 11.16 0.88
N HIS A 102 17.08 12.12 1.17
CA HIS A 102 18.53 12.03 1.09
C HIS A 102 19.22 11.96 2.47
N ASP A 103 18.47 11.96 3.55
CA ASP A 103 19.02 12.06 4.91
C ASP A 103 19.69 10.77 5.40
N HIS A 104 19.60 9.71 4.61
CA HIS A 104 20.21 8.42 4.89
C HIS A 104 21.55 8.26 4.16
N GLY A 105 22.64 8.60 4.81
CA GLY A 105 23.99 8.70 4.22
C GLY A 105 24.48 7.54 3.34
N GLU A 106 23.93 6.33 3.46
CA GLU A 106 24.33 5.15 2.69
C GLU A 106 23.29 4.73 1.64
N VAL A 107 22.05 5.22 1.76
CA VAL A 107 20.94 4.90 0.85
C VAL A 107 20.18 6.15 0.45
N CYS A 108 19.59 6.12 -0.72
CA CYS A 108 18.60 7.10 -1.19
C CYS A 108 17.24 6.43 -1.15
N GLU A 109 16.25 7.12 -0.62
CA GLU A 109 14.88 6.67 -0.55
C GLU A 109 14.00 7.58 -1.42
N ASP A 110 13.34 7.00 -2.42
CA ASP A 110 12.28 7.65 -3.17
C ASP A 110 10.95 7.07 -2.73
N ILE A 111 10.00 7.93 -2.36
CA ILE A 111 8.67 7.56 -1.86
C ILE A 111 7.65 7.92 -2.92
N GLU A 112 7.03 6.89 -3.52
CA GLU A 112 6.00 7.04 -4.52
C GLU A 112 4.64 6.71 -3.91
N SER A 113 3.78 7.72 -3.76
CA SER A 113 2.45 7.60 -3.18
C SER A 113 1.39 7.45 -4.27
N TRP A 114 0.51 6.47 -4.10
CA TRP A 114 -0.54 6.12 -5.03
C TRP A 114 -1.88 6.10 -4.32
N VAL A 115 -2.93 6.55 -5.00
CA VAL A 115 -4.28 6.60 -4.42
C VAL A 115 -5.28 5.84 -5.29
N THR A 116 -6.18 5.13 -4.63
CA THR A 116 -7.36 4.50 -5.24
C THR A 116 -8.52 4.51 -4.27
N HIS A 117 -9.74 4.38 -4.80
CA HIS A 117 -10.94 4.19 -3.99
C HIS A 117 -11.29 2.71 -3.95
N CYS A 118 -11.49 2.16 -2.75
CA CYS A 118 -11.84 0.76 -2.55
C CYS A 118 -13.26 0.64 -2.01
N ARG A 119 -13.98 -0.38 -2.52
CA ARG A 119 -15.30 -0.79 -2.05
C ARG A 119 -15.27 -2.26 -1.67
N ASP A 120 -15.79 -2.59 -0.50
CA ASP A 120 -15.88 -3.97 0.01
C ASP A 120 -17.33 -4.29 0.39
N ALA A 121 -17.95 -5.15 -0.38
CA ALA A 121 -19.28 -5.69 -0.21
C ALA A 121 -19.26 -7.17 0.27
N SER A 122 -18.11 -7.68 0.70
CA SER A 122 -17.98 -9.07 1.16
C SER A 122 -18.90 -9.40 2.36
N GLY A 123 -19.29 -8.39 3.14
CA GLY A 123 -20.31 -8.54 4.18
C GLY A 123 -21.70 -8.92 3.66
N CYS A 124 -21.98 -8.74 2.35
CA CYS A 124 -23.25 -9.12 1.73
C CYS A 124 -23.37 -10.62 1.50
N ASP A 125 -22.23 -11.32 1.39
CA ASP A 125 -22.17 -12.76 1.15
C ASP A 125 -22.37 -13.61 2.41
N LEU A 126 -22.39 -12.99 3.58
CA LEU A 126 -22.65 -13.71 4.82
C LEU A 126 -24.07 -14.26 4.84
N PRO A 127 -24.28 -15.56 5.17
CA PRO A 127 -25.60 -16.09 5.34
C PRO A 127 -26.37 -15.24 6.36
N GLN A 128 -27.59 -14.85 5.99
CA GLN A 128 -28.44 -14.08 6.89
C GLN A 128 -28.58 -14.87 8.19
N PRO A 129 -28.34 -14.24 9.37
CA PRO A 129 -28.66 -14.92 10.62
C PRO A 129 -30.12 -15.30 10.58
N THR A 130 -30.41 -16.59 10.58
CA THR A 130 -31.76 -17.09 10.65
C THR A 130 -32.28 -16.66 12.00
N THR A 131 -33.13 -15.64 12.04
CA THR A 131 -33.91 -15.27 13.22
C THR A 131 -34.92 -16.41 13.48
N GLN A 132 -34.45 -17.50 14.06
CA GLN A 132 -35.38 -18.43 14.71
C GLN A 132 -35.94 -17.67 15.90
N PRO A 133 -37.28 -17.50 15.96
CA PRO A 133 -37.87 -16.91 17.14
C PRO A 133 -37.50 -17.79 18.33
N LEU A 134 -36.88 -17.19 19.36
CA LEU A 134 -36.63 -17.85 20.63
C LEU A 134 -37.97 -18.35 21.17
N ARG A 135 -38.26 -19.62 21.05
CA ARG A 135 -39.39 -20.24 21.75
C ARG A 135 -38.98 -20.38 23.22
N LEU A 136 -39.27 -19.36 23.99
CA LEU A 136 -39.30 -19.47 25.45
C LEU A 136 -40.40 -20.51 25.81
N GLY A 137 -39.97 -21.72 26.06
CA GLY A 137 -40.83 -22.74 26.66
C GLY A 137 -41.14 -22.32 28.10
N ILE A 138 -42.24 -21.57 28.29
CA ILE A 138 -42.83 -21.39 29.61
C ILE A 138 -43.48 -22.73 29.94
N GLY A 139 -42.76 -23.51 30.78
CA GLY A 139 -43.32 -24.73 31.37
C GLY A 139 -44.53 -24.34 32.22
N ALA A 140 -45.71 -24.89 31.91
CA ALA A 140 -46.85 -24.73 32.76
C ALA A 140 -46.60 -25.38 34.14
N PRO A 141 -46.90 -24.70 35.24
CA PRO A 141 -46.79 -25.31 36.56
C PRO A 141 -47.80 -26.47 36.70
N LYS A 142 -47.32 -27.55 37.30
CA LYS A 142 -48.15 -28.69 37.66
C LYS A 142 -49.00 -28.34 38.89
#